data_7457953cb92d93865bf6bc667428815d
#
_entry.id   7457953cb92d93865bf6bc667428815d
#
_cell.length_a   1.000
_cell.length_b   1.000
_cell.length_c   1.000
_cell.angle_alpha   90.00
_cell.angle_beta   90.00
_cell.angle_gamma   90.00
#
_symmetry.space_group_name_H-M   'P 1'
#
loop_
_entity.id
_entity.type
_entity.pdbx_description
1 polymer ?
#
loop_
_entity_poly.entity_id
_entity_poly.type
_entity_poly.pdbx_seq_one_letter_code
_entity_poly.pdbx_strand_id
1 'polypeptide(L)'
;MRIGLVTKGSRGDIQPFIALAIGLKNNGHQVTIVTFKNFQKLITDYDIEFCPLSMDIEKEAYTEDVLEVLRKGNMIKFARLIGKNSEKYNEKIILEIDKVSENFDFIIASGLAFPNILPITVKKNIKYGILNFSMPYSITKEFPAMGFGFQNISFINKISYSIFTYVAIKLFI
;
A
#
# COMPACT_ATOMS: atom_id res chain seq x y z
N MET A 1 -2.18 8.87 -21.65
CA MET A 1 -3.17 8.63 -20.59
C MET A 1 -2.72 9.35 -19.34
N ARG A 2 -3.68 9.74 -18.50
CA ARG A 2 -3.42 10.28 -17.15
C ARG A 2 -3.48 9.12 -16.17
N ILE A 3 -2.37 8.82 -15.52
CA ILE A 3 -2.21 7.64 -14.65
C ILE A 3 -1.96 8.09 -13.22
N GLY A 4 -2.83 7.68 -12.30
CA GLY A 4 -2.63 7.85 -10.87
C GLY A 4 -1.89 6.65 -10.27
N LEU A 5 -0.77 6.89 -9.62
CA LEU A 5 -0.01 5.89 -8.88
C LEU A 5 -0.28 6.08 -7.39
N VAL A 6 -1.15 5.26 -6.81
CA VAL A 6 -1.58 5.38 -5.41
C VAL A 6 -0.81 4.38 -4.55
N THR A 7 0.03 4.87 -3.67
CA THR A 7 0.83 4.00 -2.79
C THR A 7 0.86 4.50 -1.36
N LYS A 8 0.92 3.56 -0.42
CA LYS A 8 0.99 3.79 1.03
C LYS A 8 2.10 2.92 1.61
N GLY A 9 2.70 3.37 2.69
CA GLY A 9 3.70 2.60 3.41
C GLY A 9 5.00 3.37 3.63
N SER A 10 6.09 2.66 3.67
CA SER A 10 7.44 3.17 3.88
C SER A 10 8.11 3.63 2.58
N ARG A 11 9.33 4.15 2.68
CA ARG A 11 10.16 4.47 1.51
C ARG A 11 10.30 3.29 0.54
N GLY A 12 10.38 2.05 1.06
CA GLY A 12 10.48 0.84 0.26
C GLY A 12 9.24 0.59 -0.63
N ASP A 13 8.07 1.08 -0.20
CA ASP A 13 6.84 1.00 -0.96
C ASP A 13 6.73 2.12 -2.01
N ILE A 14 7.41 3.25 -1.79
CA ILE A 14 7.32 4.43 -2.67
C ILE A 14 8.35 4.38 -3.80
N GLN A 15 9.59 3.99 -3.53
CA GLN A 15 10.67 3.98 -4.52
C GLN A 15 10.35 3.20 -5.81
N PRO A 16 9.75 2.00 -5.76
CA PRO A 16 9.35 1.29 -6.97
C PRO A 16 8.30 2.01 -7.80
N PHE A 17 7.40 2.76 -7.15
CA PHE A 17 6.41 3.60 -7.85
C PHE A 17 7.06 4.80 -8.54
N ILE A 18 8.13 5.37 -7.98
CA ILE A 18 8.93 6.41 -8.66
C ILE A 18 9.56 5.84 -9.92
N ALA A 19 10.18 4.64 -9.84
CA ALA A 19 10.77 3.99 -11.01
C ALA A 19 9.72 3.70 -12.10
N LEU A 20 8.54 3.21 -11.70
CA LEU A 20 7.42 3.02 -12.62
C LEU A 20 6.95 4.33 -13.24
N ALA A 21 6.83 5.40 -12.44
CA ALA A 21 6.43 6.72 -12.92
C ALA A 21 7.38 7.25 -13.99
N ILE A 22 8.70 7.12 -13.78
CA ILE A 22 9.72 7.51 -14.77
C ILE A 22 9.52 6.73 -16.06
N GLY A 23 9.34 5.40 -15.98
CA GLY A 23 9.12 4.55 -17.16
C GLY A 23 7.84 4.95 -17.91
N LEU A 24 6.75 5.22 -17.22
CA LEU A 24 5.49 5.65 -17.83
C LEU A 24 5.59 7.05 -18.45
N LYS A 25 6.26 8.01 -17.79
CA LYS A 25 6.51 9.34 -18.37
C LYS A 25 7.33 9.25 -19.67
N ASN A 26 8.38 8.43 -19.66
CA ASN A 26 9.20 8.22 -20.86
C ASN A 26 8.42 7.60 -22.03
N ASN A 27 7.30 6.94 -21.76
CA ASN A 27 6.35 6.42 -22.74
C ASN A 27 5.18 7.37 -23.03
N GLY A 28 5.29 8.66 -22.67
CA GLY A 28 4.33 9.70 -23.05
C GLY A 28 3.06 9.73 -22.20
N HIS A 29 3.06 9.14 -21.00
CA HIS A 29 1.94 9.25 -20.08
C HIS A 29 2.12 10.41 -19.11
N GLN A 30 1.00 11.03 -18.71
CA GLN A 30 0.97 11.96 -17.58
C GLN A 30 0.80 11.14 -16.31
N VAL A 31 1.71 11.29 -15.35
CA VAL A 31 1.76 10.45 -14.16
C VAL A 31 1.80 11.28 -12.90
N THR A 32 0.87 11.02 -12.00
CA THR A 32 0.81 11.64 -10.67
C THR A 32 0.98 10.57 -9.61
N ILE A 33 1.92 10.74 -8.67
CA ILE A 33 2.02 9.88 -7.49
C ILE A 33 1.19 10.46 -6.35
N VAL A 34 0.28 9.64 -5.83
CA VAL A 34 -0.59 9.96 -4.69
C VAL A 34 -0.09 9.18 -3.48
N THR A 35 0.52 9.86 -2.52
CA THR A 35 1.05 9.26 -1.29
C THR A 35 1.25 10.28 -0.18
N PHE A 36 1.80 9.86 0.96
CA PHE A 36 1.99 10.72 2.13
C PHE A 36 2.97 11.88 1.87
N LYS A 37 2.67 13.04 2.45
CA LYS A 37 3.45 14.29 2.29
C LYS A 37 4.94 14.16 2.62
N ASN A 38 5.31 13.25 3.51
CA ASN A 38 6.70 12.97 3.89
C ASN A 38 7.60 12.61 2.70
N PHE A 39 7.01 12.09 1.61
CA PHE A 39 7.75 11.68 0.42
C PHE A 39 7.77 12.72 -0.70
N GLN A 40 7.23 13.92 -0.46
CA GLN A 40 7.16 14.98 -1.47
C GLN A 40 8.51 15.22 -2.14
N LYS A 41 9.54 15.55 -1.35
CA LYS A 41 10.88 15.82 -1.90
C LYS A 41 11.43 14.64 -2.69
N LEU A 42 11.28 13.42 -2.16
CA LEU A 42 11.73 12.20 -2.84
C LEU A 42 11.10 12.01 -4.22
N ILE A 43 9.86 12.46 -4.42
CA ILE A 43 9.11 12.31 -5.68
C ILE A 43 9.40 13.46 -6.63
N THR A 44 9.37 14.70 -6.12
CA THR A 44 9.53 15.89 -6.95
C THR A 44 10.98 16.06 -7.46
N ASP A 45 11.98 15.50 -6.80
CA ASP A 45 13.36 15.47 -7.29
C ASP A 45 13.50 14.71 -8.64
N TYR A 46 12.50 13.91 -9.04
CA TYR A 46 12.41 13.22 -10.35
C TYR A 46 11.45 13.88 -11.34
N ASP A 47 11.03 15.12 -11.07
CA ASP A 47 10.07 15.85 -11.91
C ASP A 47 8.77 15.04 -12.14
N ILE A 48 8.28 14.38 -11.11
CA ILE A 48 7.00 13.64 -11.11
C ILE A 48 5.96 14.47 -10.37
N GLU A 49 4.77 14.57 -10.96
CA GLU A 49 3.65 15.23 -10.31
C GLU A 49 3.25 14.49 -9.02
N PHE A 50 3.05 15.26 -7.96
CA PHE A 50 2.80 14.73 -6.63
C PHE A 50 1.48 15.26 -6.05
N CYS A 51 0.66 14.35 -5.53
CA CYS A 51 -0.54 14.68 -4.77
C CYS A 51 -0.42 14.16 -3.34
N PRO A 52 -0.34 15.02 -2.32
CA PRO A 52 -0.15 14.60 -0.94
C PRO A 52 -1.43 14.05 -0.33
N LEU A 53 -1.31 12.92 0.36
CA LEU A 53 -2.26 12.49 1.37
C LEU A 53 -1.93 13.15 2.70
N SER A 54 -2.95 13.61 3.43
CA SER A 54 -2.77 14.49 4.60
C SER A 54 -2.25 13.79 5.85
N MET A 55 -2.18 12.46 5.88
CA MET A 55 -1.59 11.71 6.99
C MET A 55 -0.06 11.84 6.99
N ASP A 56 0.52 12.08 8.15
CA ASP A 56 1.96 12.00 8.39
C ASP A 56 2.28 10.61 8.95
N ILE A 57 2.75 9.71 8.08
CA ILE A 57 2.96 8.31 8.47
C ILE A 57 4.02 8.15 9.56
N GLU A 58 5.05 8.98 9.57
CA GLU A 58 6.13 8.88 10.56
C GLU A 58 5.64 9.22 11.96
N LYS A 59 4.84 10.29 12.08
CA LYS A 59 4.31 10.76 13.37
C LYS A 59 3.11 9.97 13.85
N GLU A 60 2.30 9.48 12.91
CA GLU A 60 0.95 9.02 13.24
C GLU A 60 0.80 7.50 13.16
N ALA A 61 1.56 6.83 12.32
CA ALA A 61 1.52 5.37 12.20
C ALA A 61 2.72 4.70 12.90
N TYR A 62 3.93 5.26 12.78
CA TYR A 62 5.13 4.71 13.39
C TYR A 62 5.43 5.35 14.75
N THR A 63 4.51 5.20 15.69
CA THR A 63 4.69 5.60 17.08
C THR A 63 5.69 4.69 17.81
N GLU A 64 6.25 5.11 18.96
CA GLU A 64 7.31 4.34 19.64
C GLU A 64 6.85 2.95 20.05
N ASP A 65 5.58 2.77 20.45
CA ASP A 65 5.00 1.47 20.75
C ASP A 65 4.91 0.56 19.53
N VAL A 66 4.61 1.12 18.35
CA VAL A 66 4.63 0.39 17.07
C VAL A 66 6.05 -0.05 16.71
N LEU A 67 7.03 0.86 16.86
CA LEU A 67 8.43 0.56 16.58
C LEU A 67 9.00 -0.51 17.53
N GLU A 68 8.62 -0.47 18.81
CA GLU A 68 9.02 -1.49 19.78
C GLU A 68 8.48 -2.88 19.41
N VAL A 69 7.22 -2.96 18.99
CA VAL A 69 6.62 -4.21 18.54
C VAL A 69 7.30 -4.75 17.28
N LEU A 70 7.67 -3.85 16.35
CA LEU A 70 8.41 -4.22 15.15
C LEU A 70 9.79 -4.77 15.49
N ARG A 71 10.54 -4.12 16.40
CA ARG A 71 11.86 -4.59 16.89
C ARG A 71 11.77 -5.98 17.54
N LYS A 72 10.65 -6.30 18.20
CA LYS A 72 10.38 -7.61 18.80
C LYS A 72 9.93 -8.67 17.78
N GLY A 73 9.77 -8.33 16.51
CA GLY A 73 9.36 -9.24 15.43
C GLY A 73 7.92 -9.72 15.53
N ASN A 74 7.08 -9.11 16.36
CA ASN A 74 5.68 -9.52 16.49
C ASN A 74 4.81 -8.87 15.39
N MET A 75 4.83 -9.47 14.20
CA MET A 75 4.16 -8.96 13.02
C MET A 75 2.63 -8.85 13.16
N ILE A 76 2.00 -9.75 13.91
CA ILE A 76 0.54 -9.70 14.13
C ILE A 76 0.17 -8.48 14.98
N LYS A 77 0.91 -8.25 16.08
CA LYS A 77 0.68 -7.09 16.94
C LYS A 77 1.03 -5.80 16.19
N PHE A 78 2.10 -5.79 15.40
CA PHE A 78 2.49 -4.69 14.54
C PHE A 78 1.36 -4.32 13.56
N ALA A 79 0.84 -5.28 12.78
CA ALA A 79 -0.24 -5.05 11.83
C ALA A 79 -1.51 -4.50 12.51
N ARG A 80 -1.85 -5.03 13.71
CA ARG A 80 -3.02 -4.55 14.47
C ARG A 80 -2.85 -3.10 14.94
N LEU A 81 -1.66 -2.72 15.43
CA LEU A 81 -1.39 -1.36 15.90
C LEU A 81 -1.37 -0.36 14.73
N ILE A 82 -0.70 -0.70 13.63
CA ILE A 82 -0.72 0.12 12.42
C ILE A 82 -2.15 0.28 11.89
N GLY A 83 -2.93 -0.80 11.84
CA GLY A 83 -4.34 -0.74 11.43
C GLY A 83 -5.14 0.24 12.30
N LYS A 84 -5.06 0.08 13.62
CA LYS A 84 -5.75 0.96 14.58
C LYS A 84 -5.32 2.43 14.45
N ASN A 85 -4.01 2.70 14.32
CA ASN A 85 -3.50 4.06 14.18
C ASN A 85 -3.91 4.70 12.85
N SER A 86 -4.07 3.88 11.79
CA SER A 86 -4.47 4.35 10.47
C SER A 86 -5.99 4.53 10.31
N GLU A 87 -6.79 3.85 11.11
CA GLU A 87 -8.27 3.81 11.00
C GLU A 87 -8.88 5.22 11.01
N LYS A 88 -8.43 6.08 11.92
CA LYS A 88 -8.90 7.48 12.05
C LYS A 88 -8.66 8.35 10.80
N TYR A 89 -7.76 7.92 9.91
CA TYR A 89 -7.42 8.65 8.69
C TYR A 89 -8.02 8.02 7.42
N ASN A 90 -8.53 6.79 7.51
CA ASN A 90 -8.98 6.05 6.32
C ASN A 90 -10.07 6.80 5.55
N GLU A 91 -11.08 7.32 6.23
CA GLU A 91 -12.15 8.08 5.59
C GLU A 91 -11.60 9.31 4.85
N LYS A 92 -10.74 10.08 5.51
CA LYS A 92 -10.12 11.25 4.92
C LYS A 92 -9.24 10.90 3.72
N ILE A 93 -8.44 9.83 3.82
CA ILE A 93 -7.61 9.33 2.72
C ILE A 93 -8.48 8.92 1.53
N ILE A 94 -9.60 8.24 1.76
CA ILE A 94 -10.53 7.86 0.69
C ILE A 94 -11.09 9.11 0.00
N LEU A 95 -11.53 10.12 0.75
CA LEU A 95 -12.05 11.36 0.19
C LEU A 95 -10.98 12.13 -0.62
N GLU A 96 -9.73 12.16 -0.16
CA GLU A 96 -8.61 12.78 -0.87
C GLU A 96 -8.31 12.06 -2.19
N ILE A 97 -8.28 10.72 -2.17
CA ILE A 97 -8.09 9.91 -3.38
C ILE A 97 -9.30 10.05 -4.31
N ASP A 98 -10.53 10.04 -3.79
CA ASP A 98 -11.74 10.20 -4.59
C ASP A 98 -11.71 11.52 -5.38
N LYS A 99 -11.33 12.60 -4.74
CA LYS A 99 -11.21 13.92 -5.38
C LYS A 99 -10.17 13.95 -6.50
N VAL A 100 -8.97 13.42 -6.26
CA VAL A 100 -7.89 13.44 -7.27
C VAL A 100 -8.14 12.44 -8.39
N SER A 101 -8.88 11.37 -8.13
CA SER A 101 -9.17 10.30 -9.11
C SER A 101 -9.96 10.78 -10.33
N GLU A 102 -10.63 11.92 -10.25
CA GLU A 102 -11.34 12.53 -11.39
C GLU A 102 -10.39 12.92 -12.53
N ASN A 103 -9.13 13.07 -12.22
CA ASN A 103 -8.10 13.40 -13.20
C ASN A 103 -7.44 12.19 -13.84
N PHE A 104 -7.80 10.96 -13.45
CA PHE A 104 -7.12 9.74 -13.90
C PHE A 104 -7.96 8.91 -14.85
N ASP A 105 -7.32 8.42 -15.91
CA ASP A 105 -7.89 7.45 -16.84
C ASP A 105 -7.62 6.01 -16.37
N PHE A 106 -6.56 5.83 -15.56
CA PHE A 106 -6.14 4.54 -14.99
C PHE A 106 -5.47 4.76 -13.63
N ILE A 107 -5.71 3.84 -12.68
CA ILE A 107 -5.06 3.88 -11.36
C ILE A 107 -4.23 2.61 -11.16
N ILE A 108 -2.96 2.76 -10.75
CA ILE A 108 -2.15 1.64 -10.26
C ILE A 108 -1.95 1.85 -8.75
N ALA A 109 -2.35 0.86 -7.96
CA ALA A 109 -2.25 0.95 -6.51
C ALA A 109 -1.31 -0.09 -5.92
N SER A 110 -0.62 0.26 -4.83
CA SER A 110 0.04 -0.74 -3.98
C SER A 110 -0.99 -1.59 -3.24
N GLY A 111 -0.62 -2.81 -2.85
CA GLY A 111 -1.50 -3.67 -2.06
C GLY A 111 -2.03 -3.02 -0.79
N LEU A 112 -1.22 -2.16 -0.13
CA LEU A 112 -1.63 -1.40 1.06
C LEU A 112 -2.63 -0.27 0.74
N ALA A 113 -2.60 0.28 -0.48
CA ALA A 113 -3.52 1.32 -0.91
C ALA A 113 -4.81 0.75 -1.56
N PHE A 114 -4.78 -0.52 -1.97
CA PHE A 114 -5.89 -1.14 -2.70
C PHE A 114 -7.25 -1.04 -1.99
N PRO A 115 -7.39 -1.31 -0.68
CA PRO A 115 -8.68 -1.17 0.00
C PRO A 115 -9.27 0.24 -0.09
N ASN A 116 -8.44 1.28 -0.17
CA ASN A 116 -8.88 2.66 -0.27
C ASN A 116 -9.33 3.04 -1.69
N ILE A 117 -8.72 2.44 -2.74
CA ILE A 117 -9.05 2.78 -4.13
C ILE A 117 -10.21 1.95 -4.69
N LEU A 118 -10.43 0.74 -4.17
CA LEU A 118 -11.43 -0.18 -4.72
C LEU A 118 -12.85 0.43 -4.78
N PRO A 119 -13.41 1.01 -3.69
CA PRO A 119 -14.74 1.60 -3.74
C PRO A 119 -14.81 2.78 -4.74
N ILE A 120 -13.72 3.53 -4.88
CA ILE A 120 -13.64 4.68 -5.79
C ILE A 120 -13.66 4.22 -7.24
N THR A 121 -12.81 3.23 -7.57
CA THR A 121 -12.69 2.72 -8.94
C THR A 121 -13.97 2.03 -9.41
N VAL A 122 -14.65 1.31 -8.54
CA VAL A 122 -15.95 0.70 -8.82
C VAL A 122 -17.02 1.77 -9.05
N LYS A 123 -17.12 2.76 -8.16
CA LYS A 123 -18.11 3.84 -8.23
C LYS A 123 -17.94 4.68 -9.50
N LYS A 124 -16.70 5.01 -9.87
CA LYS A 124 -16.38 5.90 -11.01
C LYS A 124 -16.08 5.15 -12.31
N ASN A 125 -16.12 3.81 -12.30
CA ASN A 125 -15.76 2.96 -13.44
C ASN A 125 -14.36 3.26 -14.00
N ILE A 126 -13.38 3.54 -13.11
CA ILE A 126 -11.99 3.78 -13.47
C ILE A 126 -11.26 2.43 -13.55
N LYS A 127 -10.55 2.18 -14.64
CA LYS A 127 -9.70 1.00 -14.76
C LYS A 127 -8.54 1.06 -13.78
N TYR A 128 -8.22 -0.07 -13.16
CA TYR A 128 -7.13 -0.12 -12.18
C TYR A 128 -6.28 -1.38 -12.30
N GLY A 129 -5.08 -1.30 -11.77
CA GLY A 129 -4.15 -2.41 -11.56
C GLY A 129 -3.59 -2.39 -10.15
N ILE A 130 -3.10 -3.55 -9.68
CA ILE A 130 -2.44 -3.66 -8.38
C ILE A 130 -0.99 -4.04 -8.63
N LEU A 131 -0.07 -3.34 -7.98
CA LEU A 131 1.36 -3.63 -8.00
C LEU A 131 1.82 -4.00 -6.59
N ASN A 132 2.24 -5.24 -6.42
CA ASN A 132 2.78 -5.76 -5.17
C ASN A 132 4.28 -6.06 -5.32
N PHE A 133 5.07 -5.68 -4.33
CA PHE A 133 6.52 -5.93 -4.28
C PHE A 133 6.89 -7.18 -3.47
N SER A 134 5.90 -7.76 -2.81
CA SER A 134 6.00 -9.06 -2.13
C SER A 134 4.93 -9.98 -2.70
N MET A 135 5.13 -11.28 -2.60
CA MET A 135 4.16 -12.29 -3.02
C MET A 135 3.27 -12.79 -1.86
N PRO A 136 2.56 -11.92 -1.12
CA PRO A 136 1.75 -12.36 0.02
C PRO A 136 0.54 -13.20 -0.39
N TYR A 137 0.16 -13.14 -1.67
CA TYR A 137 -1.06 -13.76 -2.18
C TYR A 137 -0.82 -15.03 -3.03
N SER A 138 0.44 -15.36 -3.32
CA SER A 138 0.76 -16.61 -4.01
C SER A 138 0.89 -17.75 -3.02
N ILE A 139 -0.16 -18.57 -2.92
CA ILE A 139 -0.15 -19.76 -2.07
C ILE A 139 0.92 -20.73 -2.58
N THR A 140 1.92 -20.99 -1.75
CA THR A 140 2.99 -21.95 -2.06
C THR A 140 3.10 -23.00 -0.96
N LYS A 141 3.72 -24.13 -1.32
CA LYS A 141 4.07 -25.20 -0.36
C LYS A 141 5.50 -25.03 0.17
N GLU A 142 6.30 -24.19 -0.45
CA GLU A 142 7.74 -24.10 -0.21
C GLU A 142 8.11 -23.24 1.00
N PHE A 143 7.32 -22.22 1.28
CA PHE A 143 7.52 -21.33 2.44
C PHE A 143 6.19 -20.86 3.02
N PRO A 144 6.13 -20.50 4.31
CA PRO A 144 4.93 -20.01 4.95
C PRO A 144 4.59 -18.57 4.53
N ALA A 145 3.35 -18.16 4.75
CA ALA A 145 2.94 -16.78 4.60
C ALA A 145 3.73 -15.85 5.53
N MET A 146 3.83 -14.58 5.13
CA MET A 146 4.54 -13.56 5.89
C MET A 146 4.07 -13.51 7.36
N GLY A 147 5.01 -13.49 8.29
CA GLY A 147 4.73 -13.46 9.74
C GLY A 147 4.58 -14.83 10.40
N PHE A 148 4.70 -15.90 9.66
CA PHE A 148 4.70 -17.27 10.21
C PHE A 148 6.12 -17.85 10.19
N GLY A 149 6.68 -18.09 11.37
CA GLY A 149 8.05 -18.64 11.56
C GLY A 149 8.11 -20.16 11.61
N PHE A 150 7.41 -20.88 10.74
CA PHE A 150 7.40 -22.34 10.74
C PHE A 150 8.58 -22.92 9.96
N GLN A 151 9.02 -24.09 10.38
CA GLN A 151 9.90 -24.92 9.58
C GLN A 151 9.12 -25.48 8.38
N ASN A 152 9.85 -25.85 7.33
CA ASN A 152 9.40 -26.12 5.98
C ASN A 152 8.44 -27.36 5.89
N ILE A 153 7.23 -27.25 6.43
CA ILE A 153 6.18 -28.26 6.36
C ILE A 153 5.12 -27.78 5.34
N SER A 154 5.13 -28.40 4.18
CA SER A 154 4.33 -28.03 3.00
C SER A 154 2.84 -27.80 3.27
N PHE A 155 2.22 -28.62 4.13
CA PHE A 155 0.82 -28.47 4.48
C PHE A 155 0.56 -27.23 5.37
N ILE A 156 1.45 -26.99 6.34
CA ILE A 156 1.36 -25.84 7.25
C ILE A 156 1.57 -24.54 6.47
N ASN A 157 2.49 -24.55 5.47
CA ASN A 157 2.70 -23.39 4.61
C ASN A 157 1.41 -22.99 3.90
N LYS A 158 0.66 -23.94 3.33
CA LYS A 158 -0.64 -23.65 2.70
C LYS A 158 -1.66 -23.06 3.67
N ILE A 159 -1.78 -23.64 4.87
CA ILE A 159 -2.72 -23.16 5.89
C ILE A 159 -2.36 -21.74 6.33
N SER A 160 -1.06 -21.43 6.46
CA SER A 160 -0.61 -20.09 6.87
C SER A 160 -1.13 -18.98 5.93
N TYR A 161 -1.24 -19.25 4.63
CA TYR A 161 -1.81 -18.28 3.67
C TYR A 161 -3.30 -18.05 3.89
N SER A 162 -4.06 -19.08 4.21
CA SER A 162 -5.50 -18.93 4.52
C SER A 162 -5.70 -18.11 5.79
N ILE A 163 -4.89 -18.36 6.82
CA ILE A 163 -4.91 -17.57 8.06
C ILE A 163 -4.47 -16.13 7.78
N PHE A 164 -3.39 -15.94 7.03
CA PHE A 164 -2.90 -14.61 6.67
C PHE A 164 -3.97 -13.81 5.91
N THR A 165 -4.60 -14.41 4.91
CA THR A 165 -5.67 -13.78 4.13
C THR A 165 -6.86 -13.42 5.01
N TYR A 166 -7.29 -14.33 5.90
CA TYR A 166 -8.39 -14.07 6.83
C TYR A 166 -8.07 -12.90 7.78
N VAL A 167 -6.86 -12.88 8.33
CA VAL A 167 -6.40 -11.80 9.22
C VAL A 167 -6.29 -10.47 8.45
N ALA A 168 -5.74 -10.50 7.24
CA ALA A 168 -5.64 -9.31 6.40
C ALA A 168 -7.01 -8.73 6.06
N ILE A 169 -7.97 -9.57 5.67
CA ILE A 169 -9.36 -9.13 5.42
C ILE A 169 -9.94 -8.45 6.66
N LYS A 170 -9.82 -9.07 7.85
CA LYS A 170 -10.36 -8.49 9.10
C LYS A 170 -9.68 -7.20 9.58
N LEU A 171 -8.44 -6.95 9.15
CA LEU A 171 -7.68 -5.75 9.57
C LEU A 171 -7.85 -4.58 8.59
N PHE A 172 -8.25 -4.83 7.34
CA PHE A 172 -8.25 -3.81 6.29
C PHE A 172 -9.61 -3.59 5.62
N ILE A 173 -10.60 -4.40 5.95
CA ILE A 173 -11.99 -4.28 5.51
C ILE A 173 -12.92 -4.21 6.74
#